data_c5814a626b74c309dbf65049b8845754
#
_entry.id   c5814a626b74c309dbf65049b8845754
#
_cell.length_a   1.000
_cell.length_b   1.000
_cell.length_c   1.000
_cell.angle_alpha   90.00
_cell.angle_beta   90.00
_cell.angle_gamma   90.00
#
_symmetry.space_group_name_H-M   'P 1'
#
loop_
_entity.id
_entity.type
_entity.pdbx_description
1 polymer ?
#
loop_
_entity_poly.entity_id
_entity_poly.type
_entity_poly.pdbx_seq_one_letter_code
_entity_poly.pdbx_strand_id
1 'polypeptide(L)'
;MKILFLTPYLPSNRAGGENFTRLLLEQLSISCQIDLVYYKYYLDPYYVAPNDNVRILKVCPNSTIIKLKNCGGYPFIHPLFSVRFDRKLLEFLRQIVSEEHYDWLYLDHSQMFLYGKYFPEMNKILMSHDVMAQRFSRTGTTLNRKWVIASEKKVLSLPNSVIFTFSSKDAAIVEAVYHRNSFVTNFFLDRDVINAVPHRLKKQIIFFGKWTRSDNTVGLQWFFEEVGAYMDKSIKIIIIGTGLPV
;
A
#
# COMPACT_ATOMS: atom_id res chain seq x y z
N MET A 1 15.15 -11.28 14.66
CA MET A 1 14.61 -11.43 13.30
C MET A 1 15.04 -10.25 12.45
N LYS A 2 15.54 -10.50 11.22
CA LYS A 2 16.01 -9.46 10.30
C LYS A 2 15.17 -9.45 9.04
N ILE A 3 14.66 -8.26 8.67
CA ILE A 3 13.70 -8.08 7.57
C ILE A 3 14.30 -7.15 6.51
N LEU A 4 14.32 -7.58 5.26
CA LEU A 4 14.55 -6.70 4.11
C LEU A 4 13.19 -6.15 3.67
N PHE A 5 12.97 -4.85 3.89
CA PHE A 5 11.68 -4.20 3.70
C PHE A 5 11.70 -3.26 2.49
N LEU A 6 10.84 -3.54 1.49
CA LEU A 6 10.73 -2.75 0.27
C LEU A 6 9.35 -2.09 0.21
N THR A 7 9.31 -0.75 0.10
CA THR A 7 8.07 0.02 -0.07
C THR A 7 8.16 1.00 -1.25
N PRO A 8 7.10 1.18 -2.06
CA PRO A 8 7.13 2.06 -3.23
C PRO A 8 6.94 3.54 -2.90
N TYR A 9 6.77 3.88 -1.63
CA TYR A 9 6.50 5.23 -1.16
C TYR A 9 7.36 5.60 0.05
N LEU A 10 7.45 6.90 0.31
CA LEU A 10 7.98 7.43 1.56
C LEU A 10 7.04 7.06 2.72
N PRO A 11 7.49 6.34 3.75
CA PRO A 11 6.69 6.16 4.96
C PRO A 11 6.40 7.53 5.61
N SER A 12 5.14 7.95 5.65
CA SER A 12 4.74 9.27 6.11
C SER A 12 3.27 9.29 6.55
N ASN A 13 2.82 10.39 7.15
CA ASN A 13 1.42 10.58 7.55
C ASN A 13 0.54 11.25 6.47
N ARG A 14 1.03 11.42 5.23
CA ARG A 14 0.34 12.16 4.15
C ARG A 14 -0.78 11.40 3.46
N ALA A 15 -0.70 10.07 3.47
CA ALA A 15 -1.70 9.21 2.86
C ALA A 15 -1.87 7.92 3.65
N GLY A 16 -3.05 7.30 3.60
CA GLY A 16 -3.39 6.13 4.42
C GLY A 16 -2.40 4.98 4.27
N GLY A 17 -2.00 4.61 3.04
CA GLY A 17 -1.01 3.55 2.81
C GLY A 17 0.38 3.92 3.32
N GLU A 18 0.83 5.16 3.11
CA GLU A 18 2.11 5.66 3.62
C GLU A 18 2.13 5.66 5.16
N ASN A 19 1.02 6.06 5.79
CA ASN A 19 0.87 6.07 7.25
C ASN A 19 0.84 4.67 7.84
N PHE A 20 0.14 3.75 7.18
CA PHE A 20 0.18 2.34 7.60
C PHE A 20 1.62 1.81 7.58
N THR A 21 2.37 2.03 6.50
CA THR A 21 3.76 1.60 6.39
C THR A 21 4.64 2.23 7.48
N ARG A 22 4.45 3.53 7.78
CA ARG A 22 5.17 4.22 8.86
C ARG A 22 4.92 3.57 10.21
N LEU A 23 3.65 3.39 10.57
CA LEU A 23 3.25 2.77 11.84
C LEU A 23 3.69 1.31 11.94
N LEU A 24 3.63 0.58 10.83
CA LEU A 24 4.12 -0.80 10.78
C LEU A 24 5.63 -0.87 11.05
N LEU A 25 6.43 0.02 10.45
CA LEU A 25 7.87 0.08 10.70
C LEU A 25 8.17 0.41 12.17
N GLU A 26 7.42 1.34 12.77
CA GLU A 26 7.53 1.65 14.20
C GLU A 26 7.26 0.42 15.08
N GLN A 27 6.20 -0.35 14.76
CA GLN A 27 5.85 -1.54 15.54
C GLN A 27 6.84 -2.69 15.33
N LEU A 28 7.21 -3.00 14.10
CA LEU A 28 8.15 -4.08 13.80
C LEU A 28 9.54 -3.80 14.37
N SER A 29 9.98 -2.55 14.39
CA SER A 29 11.29 -2.17 14.89
C SER A 29 11.47 -2.35 16.42
N ILE A 30 10.39 -2.61 17.16
CA ILE A 30 10.47 -2.94 18.57
C ILE A 30 11.20 -4.27 18.80
N SER A 31 11.02 -5.24 17.87
CA SER A 31 11.53 -6.60 18.03
C SER A 31 12.32 -7.14 16.83
N CYS A 32 12.41 -6.38 15.74
CA CYS A 32 13.06 -6.79 14.51
C CYS A 32 14.07 -5.75 14.05
N GLN A 33 15.15 -6.22 13.43
CA GLN A 33 16.03 -5.38 12.63
C GLN A 33 15.44 -5.25 11.23
N ILE A 34 15.36 -4.03 10.71
CA ILE A 34 14.73 -3.73 9.43
C ILE A 34 15.72 -2.98 8.55
N ASP A 35 16.02 -3.57 7.41
CA ASP A 35 16.76 -2.91 6.34
C ASP A 35 15.77 -2.39 5.31
N LEU A 36 15.62 -1.07 5.26
CA LEU A 36 14.56 -0.39 4.51
C LEU A 36 15.05 0.13 3.16
N VAL A 37 14.31 -0.19 2.12
CA VAL A 37 14.40 0.44 0.79
C VAL A 37 13.07 1.10 0.47
N TYR A 38 13.08 2.40 0.17
CA TYR A 38 11.86 3.13 -0.17
C TYR A 38 12.05 4.10 -1.34
N TYR A 39 10.94 4.55 -1.92
CA TYR A 39 10.91 5.52 -3.00
C TYR A 39 10.40 6.87 -2.50
N LYS A 40 10.99 7.97 -2.99
CA LYS A 40 10.51 9.34 -2.72
C LYS A 40 10.54 10.22 -3.98
N TYR A 41 9.69 11.22 -4.04
CA TYR A 41 9.80 12.29 -5.03
C TYR A 41 10.95 13.23 -4.66
N TYR A 42 11.41 14.01 -5.63
CA TYR A 42 12.56 14.91 -5.45
C TYR A 42 12.37 15.88 -4.27
N LEU A 43 11.19 16.48 -4.15
CA LEU A 43 10.87 17.45 -3.10
C LEU A 43 10.42 16.82 -1.77
N ASP A 44 10.25 15.51 -1.71
CA ASP A 44 9.87 14.87 -0.45
C ASP A 44 11.05 14.91 0.55
N PRO A 45 10.76 15.03 1.86
CA PRO A 45 11.78 14.86 2.90
C PRO A 45 12.34 13.43 2.87
N TYR A 46 13.43 13.22 3.60
CA TYR A 46 13.89 11.86 3.89
C TYR A 46 13.08 11.28 5.06
N TYR A 47 12.89 9.97 5.02
CA TYR A 47 12.29 9.26 6.15
C TYR A 47 13.25 9.31 7.34
N VAL A 48 12.70 9.59 8.51
CA VAL A 48 13.42 9.51 9.77
C VAL A 48 13.05 8.19 10.44
N ALA A 49 14.05 7.34 10.63
CA ALA A 49 13.86 6.05 11.28
C ALA A 49 13.36 6.22 12.72
N PRO A 50 12.43 5.39 13.21
CA PRO A 50 11.87 5.53 14.56
C PRO A 50 12.88 5.16 15.65
N ASN A 51 13.86 4.31 15.36
CA ASN A 51 14.95 3.88 16.22
C ASN A 51 16.08 3.22 15.40
N ASP A 52 17.15 2.80 16.07
CA ASP A 52 18.34 2.21 15.45
C ASP A 52 18.11 0.81 14.83
N ASN A 53 17.00 0.17 15.10
CA ASN A 53 16.63 -1.10 14.47
C ASN A 53 16.14 -0.93 13.02
N VAL A 54 15.91 0.31 12.55
CA VAL A 54 15.56 0.59 11.14
C VAL A 54 16.74 1.26 10.44
N ARG A 55 17.45 0.50 9.61
CA ARG A 55 18.55 0.99 8.78
C ARG A 55 18.04 1.29 7.37
N ILE A 56 18.23 2.51 6.90
CA ILE A 56 17.87 2.89 5.52
C ILE A 56 19.00 2.44 4.59
N LEU A 57 18.78 1.39 3.79
CA LEU A 57 19.76 0.89 2.83
C LEU A 57 19.81 1.72 1.55
N LYS A 58 18.62 2.09 1.05
CA LYS A 58 18.55 2.82 -0.22
C LYS A 58 17.29 3.65 -0.34
N VAL A 59 17.46 4.86 -0.84
CA VAL A 59 16.37 5.75 -1.24
C VAL A 59 16.33 5.80 -2.77
N CYS A 60 15.22 5.37 -3.35
CA CYS A 60 15.05 5.31 -4.79
C CYS A 60 14.27 6.54 -5.29
N PRO A 61 14.67 7.12 -6.43
CA PRO A 61 13.93 8.24 -7.00
C PRO A 61 12.60 7.81 -7.60
N ASN A 62 11.58 8.62 -7.37
CA ASN A 62 10.25 8.44 -7.92
C ASN A 62 9.99 9.50 -9.00
N SER A 63 10.33 9.20 -10.26
CA SER A 63 10.08 10.09 -11.40
C SER A 63 9.24 9.41 -12.48
N THR A 64 8.54 10.22 -13.29
CA THR A 64 7.72 9.71 -14.39
C THR A 64 8.56 9.01 -15.46
N ILE A 65 9.76 9.52 -15.75
CA ILE A 65 10.69 8.93 -16.73
C ILE A 65 11.13 7.53 -16.29
N ILE A 66 11.50 7.38 -15.02
CA ILE A 66 11.88 6.08 -14.45
C ILE A 66 10.72 5.09 -14.51
N LYS A 67 9.51 5.54 -14.17
CA LYS A 67 8.31 4.71 -14.24
C LYS A 67 8.05 4.19 -15.67
N LEU A 68 8.13 5.04 -16.68
CA LEU A 68 7.94 4.64 -18.07
C LEU A 68 9.00 3.62 -18.52
N LYS A 69 10.28 3.86 -18.17
CA LYS A 69 11.37 2.91 -18.46
C LYS A 69 11.12 1.54 -17.82
N ASN A 70 10.70 1.53 -16.55
CA ASN A 70 10.45 0.30 -15.82
C ASN A 70 9.29 -0.50 -16.43
N CYS A 71 8.21 0.18 -16.82
CA CYS A 71 7.07 -0.47 -17.50
C CYS A 71 7.49 -1.09 -18.84
N GLY A 72 8.32 -0.41 -19.64
CA GLY A 72 8.82 -0.92 -20.91
C GLY A 72 9.70 -2.18 -20.77
N GLY A 73 10.37 -2.34 -19.63
CA GLY A 73 11.18 -3.53 -19.34
C GLY A 73 10.39 -4.83 -19.07
N TYR A 74 9.06 -4.72 -18.86
CA TYR A 74 8.17 -5.86 -18.53
C TYR A 74 6.84 -5.79 -19.27
N PRO A 75 6.82 -5.94 -20.59
CA PRO A 75 5.61 -5.74 -21.41
C PRO A 75 4.49 -6.76 -21.13
N PHE A 76 4.82 -7.92 -20.56
CA PHE A 76 3.84 -8.98 -20.24
C PHE A 76 3.25 -8.90 -18.83
N ILE A 77 3.65 -7.89 -18.06
CA ILE A 77 3.13 -7.59 -16.72
C ILE A 77 2.48 -6.21 -16.78
N HIS A 78 1.27 -6.12 -16.25
CA HIS A 78 0.57 -4.84 -16.21
C HIS A 78 1.42 -3.76 -15.48
N PRO A 79 1.49 -2.53 -16.00
CA PRO A 79 2.32 -1.44 -15.46
C PRO A 79 2.18 -1.20 -13.96
N LEU A 80 1.02 -1.44 -13.38
CA LEU A 80 0.79 -1.33 -11.92
C LEU A 80 1.77 -2.16 -11.09
N PHE A 81 2.23 -3.30 -11.61
CA PHE A 81 3.14 -4.22 -10.90
C PHE A 81 4.60 -4.04 -11.30
N SER A 82 4.87 -3.43 -12.47
CA SER A 82 6.25 -3.25 -12.98
C SER A 82 6.78 -1.83 -12.81
N VAL A 83 5.93 -0.85 -12.52
CA VAL A 83 6.28 0.58 -12.45
C VAL A 83 7.43 0.91 -11.49
N ARG A 84 7.65 0.07 -10.47
CA ARG A 84 8.73 0.21 -9.48
C ARG A 84 9.86 -0.79 -9.67
N PHE A 85 9.78 -1.67 -10.66
CA PHE A 85 10.80 -2.67 -10.88
C PHE A 85 11.99 -2.07 -11.66
N ASP A 86 13.12 -1.92 -10.97
CA ASP A 86 14.38 -1.41 -11.51
C ASP A 86 15.47 -2.50 -11.42
N ARG A 87 16.14 -2.80 -12.55
CA ARG A 87 17.20 -3.80 -12.59
C ARG A 87 18.39 -3.41 -11.71
N LYS A 88 18.74 -2.12 -11.64
CA LYS A 88 19.83 -1.65 -10.77
C LYS A 88 19.50 -1.85 -9.28
N LEU A 89 18.24 -1.64 -8.92
CA LEU A 89 17.80 -1.97 -7.56
C LEU A 89 17.85 -3.49 -7.33
N LEU A 90 17.42 -4.30 -8.30
CA LEU A 90 17.52 -5.76 -8.17
C LEU A 90 18.95 -6.24 -7.97
N GLU A 91 19.91 -5.73 -8.74
CA GLU A 91 21.34 -6.05 -8.59
C GLU A 91 21.84 -5.68 -7.19
N PHE A 92 21.52 -4.47 -6.72
CA PHE A 92 21.83 -4.05 -5.36
C PHE A 92 21.22 -4.98 -4.30
N LEU A 93 19.94 -5.35 -4.44
CA LEU A 93 19.29 -6.28 -3.49
C LEU A 93 19.93 -7.67 -3.50
N ARG A 94 20.33 -8.17 -4.67
CA ARG A 94 21.06 -9.45 -4.79
C ARG A 94 22.40 -9.41 -4.07
N GLN A 95 23.13 -8.32 -4.22
CA GLN A 95 24.38 -8.14 -3.50
C GLN A 95 24.15 -8.15 -1.99
N ILE A 96 23.22 -7.35 -1.47
CA ILE A 96 22.92 -7.30 -0.03
C ILE A 96 22.48 -8.66 0.53
N VAL A 97 21.63 -9.38 -0.20
CA VAL A 97 21.17 -10.72 0.23
C VAL A 97 22.30 -11.77 0.17
N SER A 98 23.33 -11.56 -0.66
CA SER A 98 24.51 -12.44 -0.67
C SER A 98 25.49 -12.16 0.48
N GLU A 99 25.49 -10.93 1.01
CA GLU A 99 26.38 -10.48 2.08
C GLU A 99 25.75 -10.65 3.47
N GLU A 100 24.42 -10.55 3.55
CA GLU A 100 23.70 -10.54 4.83
C GLU A 100 22.52 -11.52 4.80
N HIS A 101 22.30 -12.23 5.91
CA HIS A 101 21.15 -13.12 6.06
C HIS A 101 19.90 -12.34 6.48
N TYR A 102 18.79 -12.59 5.77
CA TYR A 102 17.45 -12.07 6.09
C TYR A 102 16.47 -13.23 6.32
N ASP A 103 15.72 -13.15 7.40
CA ASP A 103 14.64 -14.11 7.70
C ASP A 103 13.45 -13.92 6.77
N TRP A 104 13.16 -12.64 6.39
CA TRP A 104 12.01 -12.28 5.56
C TRP A 104 12.34 -11.18 4.57
N LEU A 105 11.75 -11.29 3.38
CA LEU A 105 11.61 -10.21 2.40
C LEU A 105 10.18 -9.66 2.49
N TYR A 106 10.03 -8.47 3.04
CA TYR A 106 8.74 -7.78 3.13
C TYR A 106 8.55 -6.89 1.89
N LEU A 107 7.53 -7.19 1.13
CA LEU A 107 7.16 -6.46 -0.08
C LEU A 107 5.85 -5.71 0.18
N ASP A 108 5.99 -4.40 0.38
CA ASP A 108 4.88 -3.52 0.70
C ASP A 108 4.26 -2.97 -0.59
N HIS A 109 2.95 -3.06 -0.72
CA HIS A 109 2.20 -2.78 -1.94
C HIS A 109 2.53 -3.69 -3.15
N SER A 110 1.54 -3.95 -3.97
CA SER A 110 1.64 -4.82 -5.14
C SER A 110 2.71 -4.38 -6.17
N GLN A 111 3.11 -3.11 -6.14
CA GLN A 111 4.18 -2.56 -6.98
C GLN A 111 5.57 -3.13 -6.67
N MET A 112 5.77 -3.67 -5.46
CA MET A 112 7.05 -4.26 -5.04
C MET A 112 7.08 -5.79 -5.23
N PHE A 113 5.94 -6.45 -5.44
CA PHE A 113 5.85 -7.90 -5.46
C PHE A 113 6.71 -8.56 -6.54
N LEU A 114 6.93 -7.87 -7.67
CA LEU A 114 7.74 -8.39 -8.76
C LEU A 114 9.18 -8.71 -8.35
N TYR A 115 9.75 -8.01 -7.35
CA TYR A 115 11.07 -8.31 -6.81
C TYR A 115 11.13 -9.71 -6.19
N GLY A 116 10.05 -10.16 -5.54
CA GLY A 116 10.00 -11.48 -4.90
C GLY A 116 10.23 -12.66 -5.83
N LYS A 117 10.00 -12.49 -7.15
CA LYS A 117 10.31 -13.52 -8.16
C LYS A 117 11.80 -13.86 -8.21
N TYR A 118 12.67 -12.93 -7.86
CA TYR A 118 14.12 -13.07 -7.98
C TYR A 118 14.81 -13.58 -6.71
N PHE A 119 14.02 -13.84 -5.68
CA PHE A 119 14.46 -14.41 -4.41
C PHE A 119 13.59 -15.63 -4.05
N PRO A 120 13.61 -16.71 -4.86
CA PRO A 120 12.70 -17.84 -4.70
C PRO A 120 12.85 -18.54 -3.34
N GLU A 121 14.05 -18.60 -2.80
CA GLU A 121 14.37 -19.33 -1.54
C GLU A 121 13.99 -18.53 -0.28
N MET A 122 13.85 -17.20 -0.38
CA MET A 122 13.52 -16.38 0.78
C MET A 122 12.04 -16.52 1.16
N ASN A 123 11.74 -16.47 2.46
CA ASN A 123 10.38 -16.25 2.94
C ASN A 123 9.91 -14.83 2.60
N LYS A 124 8.68 -14.70 2.11
CA LYS A 124 8.15 -13.43 1.63
C LYS A 124 6.84 -13.06 2.31
N ILE A 125 6.72 -11.80 2.68
CA ILE A 125 5.46 -11.18 3.05
C ILE A 125 5.02 -10.26 1.91
N LEU A 126 3.83 -10.50 1.38
CA LEU A 126 3.21 -9.71 0.33
C LEU A 126 2.06 -8.90 0.97
N MET A 127 2.31 -7.62 1.26
CA MET A 127 1.28 -6.75 1.82
C MET A 127 0.46 -6.10 0.71
N SER A 128 -0.73 -6.64 0.46
CA SER A 128 -1.66 -6.14 -0.56
C SER A 128 -2.55 -5.05 0.03
N HIS A 129 -2.23 -3.79 -0.27
CA HIS A 129 -3.05 -2.65 0.16
C HIS A 129 -4.39 -2.57 -0.56
N ASP A 130 -4.41 -2.98 -1.83
CA ASP A 130 -5.61 -3.06 -2.66
C ASP A 130 -5.55 -4.35 -3.49
N VAL A 131 -6.66 -5.05 -3.62
CA VAL A 131 -6.80 -6.15 -4.58
C VAL A 131 -7.21 -5.55 -5.93
N MET A 132 -6.29 -5.58 -6.90
CA MET A 132 -6.49 -4.92 -8.19
C MET A 132 -7.65 -5.50 -9.00
N ALA A 133 -7.95 -6.80 -8.85
CA ALA A 133 -9.14 -7.40 -9.45
C ALA A 133 -10.42 -6.65 -9.05
N GLN A 134 -10.57 -6.28 -7.79
CA GLN A 134 -11.73 -5.53 -7.30
C GLN A 134 -11.76 -4.11 -7.88
N ARG A 135 -10.63 -3.40 -7.85
CA ARG A 135 -10.54 -2.04 -8.35
C ARG A 135 -10.90 -1.97 -9.84
N PHE A 136 -10.35 -2.85 -10.66
CA PHE A 136 -10.58 -2.88 -12.10
C PHE A 136 -11.91 -3.53 -12.51
N SER A 137 -12.62 -4.19 -11.61
CA SER A 137 -14.00 -4.62 -11.88
C SER A 137 -14.95 -3.44 -12.08
N ARG A 138 -14.63 -2.27 -11.51
CA ARG A 138 -15.47 -1.07 -11.53
C ARG A 138 -15.08 -0.06 -12.60
N THR A 139 -13.82 -0.01 -13.02
CA THR A 139 -13.29 1.13 -13.81
C THR A 139 -12.57 0.74 -15.08
N GLY A 140 -12.30 -0.54 -15.35
CA GLY A 140 -11.47 -0.98 -16.45
C GLY A 140 -12.25 -1.54 -17.66
N THR A 141 -11.68 -1.44 -18.88
CA THR A 141 -12.15 -2.23 -20.02
C THR A 141 -11.94 -3.72 -19.76
N THR A 142 -12.70 -4.58 -20.43
CA THR A 142 -12.60 -6.03 -20.25
C THR A 142 -11.19 -6.58 -20.51
N LEU A 143 -10.48 -6.08 -21.52
CA LEU A 143 -9.12 -6.49 -21.83
C LEU A 143 -8.13 -6.05 -20.75
N ASN A 144 -8.22 -4.80 -20.31
CA ASN A 144 -7.35 -4.27 -19.25
C ASN A 144 -7.57 -5.03 -17.93
N ARG A 145 -8.83 -5.31 -17.59
CA ARG A 145 -9.17 -6.10 -16.40
C ARG A 145 -8.55 -7.50 -16.45
N LYS A 146 -8.66 -8.21 -17.59
CA LYS A 146 -8.05 -9.54 -17.75
C LYS A 146 -6.54 -9.48 -17.59
N TRP A 147 -5.88 -8.46 -18.16
CA TRP A 147 -4.44 -8.28 -18.04
C TRP A 147 -3.99 -7.98 -16.61
N VAL A 148 -4.72 -7.11 -15.88
CA VAL A 148 -4.48 -6.84 -14.46
C VAL A 148 -4.59 -8.11 -13.64
N ILE A 149 -5.70 -8.87 -13.78
CA ILE A 149 -5.94 -10.11 -13.04
C ILE A 149 -4.84 -11.14 -13.32
N ALA A 150 -4.47 -11.34 -14.59
CA ALA A 150 -3.41 -12.26 -14.96
C ALA A 150 -2.04 -11.84 -14.38
N SER A 151 -1.77 -10.54 -14.32
CA SER A 151 -0.55 -9.99 -13.76
C SER A 151 -0.53 -10.11 -12.23
N GLU A 152 -1.65 -9.80 -11.57
CA GLU A 152 -1.79 -9.94 -10.12
C GLU A 152 -1.64 -11.40 -9.68
N LYS A 153 -2.24 -12.34 -10.43
CA LYS A 153 -2.07 -13.76 -10.20
C LYS A 153 -0.58 -14.18 -10.20
N LYS A 154 0.19 -13.70 -11.18
CA LYS A 154 1.63 -14.02 -11.28
C LYS A 154 2.42 -13.54 -10.06
N VAL A 155 2.16 -12.33 -9.57
CA VAL A 155 2.91 -11.76 -8.43
C VAL A 155 2.39 -12.23 -7.07
N LEU A 156 1.15 -12.70 -6.96
CA LEU A 156 0.62 -13.33 -5.75
C LEU A 156 0.96 -14.83 -5.64
N SER A 157 1.36 -15.47 -6.76
CA SER A 157 1.71 -16.89 -6.78
C SER A 157 3.20 -17.17 -6.56
N LEU A 158 3.90 -16.26 -5.88
CA LEU A 158 5.32 -16.43 -5.56
C LEU A 158 5.53 -17.58 -4.55
N PRO A 159 6.59 -18.40 -4.73
CA PRO A 159 6.91 -19.45 -3.75
C PRO A 159 7.31 -18.82 -2.41
N ASN A 160 7.14 -19.59 -1.32
CA ASN A 160 7.49 -19.17 0.04
C ASN A 160 6.92 -17.80 0.41
N SER A 161 5.63 -17.54 0.05
CA SER A 161 5.00 -16.26 0.31
C SER A 161 3.71 -16.37 1.10
N VAL A 162 3.56 -15.44 2.04
CA VAL A 162 2.35 -15.18 2.83
C VAL A 162 1.76 -13.86 2.36
N ILE A 163 0.46 -13.84 2.14
CA ILE A 163 -0.26 -12.66 1.67
C ILE A 163 -1.03 -12.03 2.83
N PHE A 164 -0.91 -10.72 3.00
CA PHE A 164 -1.73 -9.93 3.92
C PHE A 164 -2.63 -8.98 3.15
N THR A 165 -3.86 -8.81 3.64
CA THR A 165 -4.87 -7.89 3.13
C THR A 165 -5.46 -7.06 4.27
N PHE A 166 -6.15 -5.96 3.97
CA PHE A 166 -6.75 -5.10 4.98
C PHE A 166 -8.15 -5.50 5.43
N SER A 167 -8.82 -6.37 4.68
CA SER A 167 -10.18 -6.76 5.01
C SER A 167 -10.48 -8.22 4.68
N SER A 168 -11.46 -8.79 5.38
CA SER A 168 -11.99 -10.12 5.06
C SER A 168 -12.58 -10.18 3.64
N LYS A 169 -13.11 -9.07 3.14
CA LYS A 169 -13.59 -8.96 1.76
C LYS A 169 -12.44 -9.10 0.76
N ASP A 170 -11.31 -8.43 0.99
CA ASP A 170 -10.14 -8.55 0.14
C ASP A 170 -9.57 -9.96 0.19
N ALA A 171 -9.50 -10.56 1.39
CA ALA A 171 -9.08 -11.94 1.56
C ALA A 171 -9.96 -12.92 0.76
N ALA A 172 -11.28 -12.77 0.83
CA ALA A 172 -12.22 -13.57 0.04
C ALA A 172 -12.03 -13.42 -1.48
N ILE A 173 -11.69 -12.21 -1.96
CA ILE A 173 -11.40 -11.98 -3.38
C ILE A 173 -10.09 -12.65 -3.77
N VAL A 174 -9.04 -12.56 -2.94
CA VAL A 174 -7.76 -13.23 -3.19
C VAL A 174 -7.94 -14.74 -3.30
N GLU A 175 -8.75 -15.33 -2.43
CA GLU A 175 -9.08 -16.75 -2.48
C GLU A 175 -9.89 -17.11 -3.74
N ALA A 176 -10.98 -16.40 -4.00
CA ALA A 176 -11.89 -16.70 -5.12
C ALA A 176 -11.24 -16.53 -6.49
N VAL A 177 -10.40 -15.50 -6.66
CA VAL A 177 -9.83 -15.15 -7.98
C VAL A 177 -8.46 -15.80 -8.22
N TYR A 178 -7.63 -15.89 -7.17
CA TYR A 178 -6.23 -16.32 -7.30
C TYR A 178 -5.95 -17.69 -6.70
N HIS A 179 -6.92 -18.27 -5.97
CA HIS A 179 -6.80 -19.54 -5.24
C HIS A 179 -5.63 -19.51 -4.25
N ARG A 180 -5.50 -18.39 -3.54
CA ARG A 180 -4.48 -18.16 -2.52
C ARG A 180 -5.13 -17.72 -1.21
N ASN A 181 -4.70 -18.33 -0.11
CA ASN A 181 -5.08 -17.85 1.21
C ASN A 181 -4.34 -16.55 1.54
N SER A 182 -5.01 -15.67 2.25
CA SER A 182 -4.40 -14.46 2.80
C SER A 182 -4.88 -14.23 4.23
N PHE A 183 -4.07 -13.50 5.00
CA PHE A 183 -4.37 -13.11 6.37
C PHE A 183 -4.83 -11.65 6.38
N VAL A 184 -5.85 -11.36 7.17
CA VAL A 184 -6.27 -9.99 7.39
C VAL A 184 -5.36 -9.37 8.42
N THR A 185 -4.70 -8.26 8.06
CA THR A 185 -3.84 -7.52 8.99
C THR A 185 -4.64 -6.56 9.83
N ASN A 186 -4.16 -6.29 11.04
CA ASN A 186 -4.70 -5.23 11.87
C ASN A 186 -4.14 -3.87 11.45
N PHE A 187 -4.93 -2.81 11.62
CA PHE A 187 -4.46 -1.44 11.50
C PHE A 187 -3.76 -1.02 12.79
N PHE A 188 -2.66 -0.32 12.64
CA PHE A 188 -2.02 0.38 13.74
C PHE A 188 -2.55 1.81 13.79
N LEU A 189 -2.76 2.32 14.99
CA LEU A 189 -3.18 3.69 15.25
C LEU A 189 -2.08 4.44 15.98
N ASP A 190 -1.95 5.73 15.72
CA ASP A 190 -1.08 6.59 16.51
C ASP A 190 -1.51 6.58 17.98
N ARG A 191 -0.55 6.60 18.90
CA ARG A 191 -0.80 6.58 20.35
C ARG A 191 -1.72 7.71 20.80
N ASP A 192 -1.60 8.88 20.19
CA ASP A 192 -2.47 10.03 20.48
C ASP A 192 -3.93 9.75 20.14
N VAL A 193 -4.18 8.99 19.06
CA VAL A 193 -5.54 8.56 18.66
C VAL A 193 -6.08 7.53 19.66
N ILE A 194 -5.25 6.57 20.09
CA ILE A 194 -5.65 5.53 21.05
C ILE A 194 -5.96 6.13 22.42
N ASN A 195 -5.17 7.12 22.83
CA ASN A 195 -5.31 7.78 24.14
C ASN A 195 -6.32 8.94 24.12
N ALA A 196 -6.90 9.25 22.98
CA ALA A 196 -7.91 10.30 22.88
C ALA A 196 -9.14 9.95 23.72
N VAL A 197 -9.48 10.81 24.66
CA VAL A 197 -10.70 10.65 25.47
C VAL A 197 -11.91 10.93 24.58
N PRO A 198 -12.87 10.00 24.46
CA PRO A 198 -14.06 10.25 23.67
C PRO A 198 -14.87 11.40 24.28
N HIS A 199 -15.03 12.47 23.51
CA HIS A 199 -15.92 13.54 23.87
C HIS A 199 -17.39 13.10 23.73
N ARG A 200 -18.29 13.80 24.42
CA ARG A 200 -19.73 13.58 24.37
C ARG A 200 -20.18 13.44 22.90
N LEU A 201 -20.92 12.36 22.61
CA LEU A 201 -21.52 12.11 21.30
C LEU A 201 -22.36 13.32 20.88
N LYS A 202 -22.10 13.83 19.68
CA LYS A 202 -22.86 14.91 19.06
C LYS A 202 -23.67 14.34 17.90
N LYS A 203 -24.84 14.93 17.63
CA LYS A 203 -25.60 14.60 16.40
C LYS A 203 -24.88 15.17 15.18
N GLN A 204 -23.85 14.45 14.69
CA GLN A 204 -23.04 14.90 13.55
C GLN A 204 -22.56 13.71 12.71
N ILE A 205 -22.42 13.97 11.42
CA ILE A 205 -21.76 13.06 10.45
C ILE A 205 -20.49 13.75 9.99
N ILE A 206 -19.39 13.00 9.98
CA ILE A 206 -18.09 13.52 9.54
C ILE A 206 -17.68 12.75 8.29
N PHE A 207 -17.41 13.50 7.20
CA PHE A 207 -16.76 13.01 6.01
C PHE A 207 -15.29 13.45 6.05
N PHE A 208 -14.39 12.46 6.03
CA PHE A 208 -12.96 12.73 6.01
C PHE A 208 -12.33 12.12 4.74
N GLY A 209 -11.62 12.94 3.96
CA GLY A 209 -11.03 12.44 2.72
C GLY A 209 -10.17 13.45 1.97
N LYS A 210 -9.51 12.94 0.92
CA LYS A 210 -8.87 13.77 -0.11
C LYS A 210 -9.86 13.96 -1.26
N TRP A 211 -10.43 15.14 -1.35
CA TRP A 211 -11.56 15.45 -2.26
C TRP A 211 -11.14 15.66 -3.71
N THR A 212 -9.85 15.75 -4.00
CA THR A 212 -9.32 15.68 -5.38
C THR A 212 -9.44 14.28 -6.00
N ARG A 213 -9.78 13.25 -5.20
CA ARG A 213 -10.02 11.90 -5.72
C ARG A 213 -11.48 11.77 -6.14
N SER A 214 -11.71 11.42 -7.41
CA SER A 214 -13.06 11.23 -7.96
C SER A 214 -13.92 10.26 -7.14
N ASP A 215 -13.34 9.16 -6.67
CA ASP A 215 -14.05 8.17 -5.85
C ASP A 215 -14.66 8.79 -4.59
N ASN A 216 -13.93 9.68 -3.91
CA ASN A 216 -14.40 10.34 -2.70
C ASN A 216 -15.46 11.40 -3.03
N THR A 217 -15.24 12.19 -4.08
CA THR A 217 -16.16 13.25 -4.50
C THR A 217 -17.50 12.68 -4.96
N VAL A 218 -17.47 11.63 -5.80
CA VAL A 218 -18.67 10.94 -6.25
C VAL A 218 -19.43 10.32 -5.08
N GLY A 219 -18.73 9.72 -4.11
CA GLY A 219 -19.37 9.16 -2.91
C GLY A 219 -20.02 10.22 -2.03
N LEU A 220 -19.39 11.39 -1.87
CA LEU A 220 -19.95 12.51 -1.13
C LEU A 220 -21.18 13.10 -1.85
N GLN A 221 -21.09 13.28 -3.17
CA GLN A 221 -22.19 13.75 -4.01
C GLN A 221 -23.39 12.80 -3.93
N TRP A 222 -23.16 11.51 -4.12
CA TRP A 222 -24.19 10.49 -3.96
C TRP A 222 -24.87 10.59 -2.58
N PHE A 223 -24.09 10.76 -1.51
CA PHE A 223 -24.67 10.89 -0.16
C PHE A 223 -25.64 12.09 -0.06
N PHE A 224 -25.28 13.24 -0.61
CA PHE A 224 -26.16 14.40 -0.57
C PHE A 224 -27.41 14.22 -1.45
N GLU A 225 -27.28 13.60 -2.60
CA GLU A 225 -28.38 13.36 -3.53
C GLU A 225 -29.36 12.30 -3.01
N GLU A 226 -28.85 11.18 -2.51
CA GLU A 226 -29.68 10.01 -2.19
C GLU A 226 -30.04 9.90 -0.70
N VAL A 227 -29.23 10.44 0.20
CA VAL A 227 -29.42 10.32 1.65
C VAL A 227 -29.77 11.65 2.30
N GLY A 228 -29.16 12.73 1.85
CA GLY A 228 -29.28 14.06 2.47
C GLY A 228 -30.72 14.57 2.58
N ALA A 229 -31.57 14.27 1.58
CA ALA A 229 -32.99 14.67 1.57
C ALA A 229 -33.82 14.00 2.69
N TYR A 230 -33.39 12.85 3.19
CA TYR A 230 -34.07 12.07 4.22
C TYR A 230 -33.48 12.27 5.62
N MET A 231 -32.43 13.08 5.74
CA MET A 231 -31.76 13.29 7.02
C MET A 231 -32.53 14.25 7.94
N ASP A 232 -32.46 13.97 9.24
CA ASP A 232 -32.90 14.91 10.27
C ASP A 232 -32.04 16.20 10.18
N LYS A 233 -32.71 17.34 10.01
CA LYS A 233 -32.06 18.68 9.88
C LYS A 233 -31.25 19.07 11.12
N SER A 234 -31.44 18.41 12.26
CA SER A 234 -30.64 18.62 13.47
C SER A 234 -29.25 17.98 13.41
N ILE A 235 -28.97 17.13 12.42
CA ILE A 235 -27.68 16.46 12.23
C ILE A 235 -26.73 17.42 11.51
N LYS A 236 -25.63 17.76 12.17
CA LYS A 236 -24.58 18.57 11.57
C LYS A 236 -23.69 17.72 10.65
N ILE A 237 -23.48 18.17 9.41
CA ILE A 237 -22.52 17.54 8.49
C ILE A 237 -21.20 18.32 8.55
N ILE A 238 -20.10 17.62 8.73
CA ILE A 238 -18.74 18.16 8.76
C ILE A 238 -17.93 17.45 7.68
N ILE A 239 -17.35 18.24 6.77
CA ILE A 239 -16.48 17.73 5.71
C ILE A 239 -15.06 18.18 6.02
N ILE A 240 -14.14 17.22 6.17
CA ILE A 240 -12.74 17.46 6.53
C ILE A 240 -11.84 16.91 5.42
N GLY A 241 -10.79 17.62 5.08
CA GLY A 241 -9.78 17.17 4.11
C GLY A 241 -9.38 18.24 3.12
N THR A 242 -8.60 17.86 2.11
CA THR A 242 -8.05 18.79 1.11
C THR A 242 -8.72 18.61 -0.25
N GLY A 243 -8.83 19.73 -1.02
CA GLY A 243 -9.30 19.71 -2.40
C GLY A 243 -10.81 19.62 -2.54
N LEU A 244 -11.57 20.15 -1.60
CA LEU A 244 -13.00 20.39 -1.81
C LEU A 244 -13.19 21.27 -3.06
N PRO A 245 -14.08 20.90 -3.99
CA PRO A 245 -14.48 21.82 -5.04
C PRO A 245 -15.13 23.05 -4.39
N VAL A 246 -14.69 24.22 -4.80
CA VAL A 246 -15.25 25.53 -4.40
C VAL A 246 -16.55 25.74 -5.15
#